data_d5c8d614d873dc98485a41176e3bcf8c
#
_entry.id   d5c8d614d873dc98485a41176e3bcf8c
#
_cell.length_a   1.000
_cell.length_b   1.000
_cell.length_c   1.000
_cell.angle_alpha   90.00
_cell.angle_beta   90.00
_cell.angle_gamma   90.00
#
_symmetry.space_group_name_H-M   'P 1'
#
loop_
_entity.id
_entity.type
_entity.pdbx_description
1 polymer ?
#
loop_
_entity_poly.entity_id
_entity_poly.type
_entity_poly.pdbx_seq_one_letter_code
_entity_poly.pdbx_strand_id
1 'polypeptide(L)'
;VRRRYVRRVQRRPRTGRSRAGRGRQGGGLERGDNPAAVDKGFLYFANQLPLSGSGPDPISSDYWAVASDNLNVKWDNAMSPAEKYARAFGKNVKDVQDAVSEENGVKGHTERKTCSADADCEDQHDGSACSAAYDGSVKRCIPTWWGICHGWAPYAVTEPQAKKAVVRTAPDGTKITFYPGDIEALMSLVYTNVDSKFVSQRCNRAPEGGYGTTVHVDNGGRIVESECRDCNPGSWHVLVTNLMGVRKQGFVIDQTTTDEVWNQPAWKYSIVNGTNGQLLELRKDEANAMLGRNMTMSELLPSTALAKGDTKSGVWTATGAATVHFKLSGTGDADLYVKKGSAPSPSSGSGSADCSAEGNTAVEDCELTVASGDKVYWLVSGYAQSSSATLGVARPGAGAYEFNPDAKKFWYVEMDFTFVVESQPAQTPRSAADFSTTKRYKYILEGDAAGKIVGGEWVGESANDHPDFVWWPTSKPLSDVAGIAYDDVKGLNDEAAGAGGGGSVTTLLSSFALPYTLWTKSKYVTLKVPAGNTSVKLTMTGTGDASLLARKDTYPRVGSSLNACEQKTPGTANETCTFTVPAGGGTYSVRLKNEQAGSVDTVTAEMIK
;
A
#
# COMPACT_ATOMS: atom_id res chain seq x y z
N VAL A 1 0.40 -28.30 19.79
CA VAL A 1 0.15 -27.96 18.37
C VAL A 1 -0.13 -26.46 18.20
N ARG A 2 -0.51 -25.70 19.28
CA ARG A 2 -0.91 -24.28 19.22
C ARG A 2 0.23 -23.22 19.19
N ARG A 3 1.50 -23.63 19.30
CA ARG A 3 2.65 -22.67 19.37
C ARG A 3 3.37 -22.37 18.04
N ARG A 4 2.87 -22.82 16.89
CA ARG A 4 3.62 -22.68 15.60
C ARG A 4 3.15 -21.57 14.66
N TYR A 5 2.02 -20.89 14.90
CA TYR A 5 1.46 -19.98 13.91
C TYR A 5 1.90 -18.51 14.08
N VAL A 6 2.02 -18.01 15.32
CA VAL A 6 2.46 -16.61 15.59
C VAL A 6 3.93 -16.36 15.16
N ARG A 7 4.74 -17.40 15.02
CA ARG A 7 6.17 -17.25 14.62
C ARG A 7 6.44 -17.25 13.12
N ARG A 8 5.46 -17.35 12.25
CA ARG A 8 5.73 -17.43 10.80
C ARG A 8 5.75 -16.08 10.08
N VAL A 9 5.15 -15.05 10.63
CA VAL A 9 5.17 -13.69 10.04
C VAL A 9 6.45 -12.92 10.42
N GLN A 10 7.18 -13.37 11.46
CA GLN A 10 8.44 -12.73 11.91
C GLN A 10 9.69 -13.60 11.71
N ARG A 11 9.74 -14.53 10.76
CA ARG A 11 10.99 -15.22 10.46
C ARG A 11 11.92 -14.31 9.66
N ARG A 12 12.90 -13.72 10.39
CA ARG A 12 14.12 -13.15 9.82
C ARG A 12 14.68 -14.08 8.74
N PRO A 13 15.05 -13.55 7.56
CA PRO A 13 15.97 -14.27 6.69
C PRO A 13 17.26 -14.52 7.48
N ARG A 14 17.76 -15.74 7.51
CA ARG A 14 19.08 -16.05 8.04
C ARG A 14 20.10 -15.22 7.29
N THR A 15 20.74 -14.30 7.96
CA THR A 15 21.91 -13.58 7.46
C THR A 15 23.01 -14.60 7.15
N GLY A 16 23.14 -14.94 5.88
CA GLY A 16 24.37 -15.53 5.38
C GLY A 16 25.48 -14.48 5.55
N ARG A 17 26.52 -14.80 6.31
CA ARG A 17 27.74 -13.99 6.40
C ARG A 17 28.28 -13.78 4.99
N SER A 18 28.06 -12.59 4.40
CA SER A 18 28.76 -12.16 3.23
C SER A 18 30.15 -11.69 3.64
N ARG A 19 31.17 -12.29 3.03
CA ARG A 19 32.55 -11.81 3.06
C ARG A 19 32.57 -10.34 2.64
N ALA A 20 33.21 -9.51 3.46
CA ALA A 20 33.53 -8.12 3.13
C ALA A 20 34.24 -8.07 1.75
N GLY A 21 33.52 -7.74 0.72
CA GLY A 21 34.03 -7.35 -0.59
C GLY A 21 34.18 -5.84 -0.60
N ARG A 22 35.36 -5.37 -0.94
CA ARG A 22 35.74 -3.95 -1.07
C ARG A 22 34.71 -3.18 -1.90
N GLY A 23 34.42 -1.97 -1.44
CA GLY A 23 33.40 -1.08 -1.96
C GLY A 23 33.36 -0.97 -3.48
N ARG A 24 32.19 -1.22 -4.04
CA ARG A 24 31.74 -0.59 -5.26
C ARG A 24 30.81 0.54 -4.83
N GLN A 25 31.31 1.76 -4.90
CA GLN A 25 30.50 2.96 -4.94
C GLN A 25 29.78 2.96 -6.28
N GLY A 26 28.58 2.59 -6.27
CA GLY A 26 27.59 2.62 -7.33
C GLY A 26 26.39 1.94 -6.78
N GLY A 27 25.27 2.66 -6.59
CA GLY A 27 24.09 2.16 -5.92
C GLY A 27 23.55 0.90 -6.57
N GLY A 28 24.06 -0.26 -6.16
CA GLY A 28 23.48 -1.55 -6.48
C GLY A 28 22.11 -1.61 -5.81
N LEU A 29 21.05 -1.58 -6.62
CA LEU A 29 19.69 -1.78 -6.16
C LEU A 29 19.61 -3.13 -5.45
N GLU A 30 19.09 -3.14 -4.23
CA GLU A 30 18.84 -4.35 -3.45
C GLU A 30 17.93 -5.30 -4.23
N ARG A 31 18.08 -6.61 -4.00
CA ARG A 31 17.40 -7.67 -4.78
C ARG A 31 15.87 -7.58 -4.78
N GLY A 32 15.27 -6.86 -3.82
CA GLY A 32 13.83 -6.64 -3.68
C GLY A 32 13.31 -5.33 -4.28
N ASP A 33 14.20 -4.41 -4.67
CA ASP A 33 13.84 -3.09 -5.18
C ASP A 33 14.57 -2.77 -6.49
N ASN A 34 14.59 -3.72 -7.40
CA ASN A 34 15.16 -3.53 -8.74
C ASN A 34 14.05 -3.24 -9.75
N PRO A 35 13.96 -2.03 -10.34
CA PRO A 35 12.93 -1.67 -11.31
C PRO A 35 12.83 -2.66 -12.47
N ALA A 36 13.95 -3.23 -12.89
CA ALA A 36 14.00 -4.16 -14.03
C ALA A 36 13.46 -5.57 -13.73
N ALA A 37 13.09 -5.86 -12.47
CA ALA A 37 12.72 -7.19 -12.01
C ALA A 37 11.52 -7.21 -11.05
N VAL A 38 10.73 -6.14 -10.98
CA VAL A 38 9.56 -6.04 -10.07
C VAL A 38 8.57 -7.17 -10.33
N ASP A 39 8.15 -7.37 -11.58
CA ASP A 39 7.26 -8.47 -11.98
C ASP A 39 7.46 -8.82 -13.45
N LYS A 40 7.52 -10.13 -13.78
CA LYS A 40 7.78 -10.61 -15.13
C LYS A 40 6.72 -10.19 -16.17
N GLY A 41 5.52 -9.86 -15.72
CA GLY A 41 4.41 -9.43 -16.57
C GLY A 41 4.24 -7.90 -16.65
N PHE A 42 5.20 -7.12 -16.15
CA PHE A 42 5.16 -5.66 -16.22
C PHE A 42 5.82 -5.11 -17.49
N LEU A 43 5.38 -3.93 -17.89
CA LEU A 43 6.05 -3.10 -18.88
C LEU A 43 7.15 -2.29 -18.20
N TYR A 44 8.28 -2.11 -18.86
CA TYR A 44 9.46 -1.50 -18.26
C TYR A 44 10.01 -0.31 -19.05
N PHE A 45 9.48 -0.04 -20.23
CA PHE A 45 9.94 1.07 -21.07
C PHE A 45 9.11 2.33 -20.79
N ALA A 46 9.77 3.44 -20.52
CA ALA A 46 9.13 4.69 -20.13
C ALA A 46 8.03 5.15 -21.12
N ASN A 47 8.24 4.94 -22.42
CA ASN A 47 7.28 5.30 -23.47
C ASN A 47 6.07 4.35 -23.59
N GLN A 48 6.04 3.25 -22.85
CA GLN A 48 4.92 2.29 -22.84
C GLN A 48 4.02 2.47 -21.62
N LEU A 49 4.43 3.28 -20.66
CA LEU A 49 3.75 3.41 -19.37
C LEU A 49 2.75 4.59 -19.41
N PRO A 50 1.49 4.38 -18.99
CA PRO A 50 0.50 5.43 -18.98
C PRO A 50 0.83 6.56 -18.01
N LEU A 51 0.53 7.81 -18.39
CA LEU A 51 0.72 8.98 -17.53
C LEU A 51 -0.35 9.12 -16.44
N SER A 52 -1.42 8.33 -16.49
CA SER A 52 -2.45 8.32 -15.45
C SER A 52 -3.14 6.96 -15.38
N GLY A 53 -3.73 6.67 -14.24
CA GLY A 53 -4.49 5.44 -14.06
C GLY A 53 -5.14 5.37 -12.69
N SER A 54 -6.07 4.43 -12.56
CA SER A 54 -6.72 4.11 -11.29
C SER A 54 -6.94 2.62 -11.15
N GLY A 55 -6.94 2.13 -9.92
CA GLY A 55 -7.56 0.88 -9.54
C GLY A 55 -9.10 1.02 -9.44
N PRO A 56 -9.81 -0.01 -8.97
CA PRO A 56 -11.17 0.12 -8.46
C PRO A 56 -11.22 1.16 -7.33
N ASP A 57 -12.41 1.75 -7.09
CA ASP A 57 -12.58 2.66 -5.95
C ASP A 57 -12.33 1.90 -4.64
N PRO A 58 -11.33 2.29 -3.84
CA PRO A 58 -11.02 1.59 -2.61
C PRO A 58 -12.06 1.88 -1.52
N ILE A 59 -12.09 1.01 -0.52
CA ILE A 59 -13.00 1.14 0.62
C ILE A 59 -12.29 1.90 1.74
N SER A 60 -12.86 3.03 2.20
CA SER A 60 -12.43 3.65 3.44
C SER A 60 -13.11 2.94 4.62
N SER A 61 -12.33 2.49 5.59
CA SER A 61 -12.80 1.82 6.80
C SER A 61 -11.87 2.11 7.98
N ASP A 62 -12.11 1.52 9.13
CA ASP A 62 -11.27 1.65 10.31
C ASP A 62 -10.05 0.70 10.22
N TYR A 63 -8.94 1.09 10.84
CA TYR A 63 -7.76 0.23 11.02
C TYR A 63 -7.94 -0.78 12.17
N TRP A 64 -9.08 -0.75 12.85
CA TRP A 64 -9.49 -1.67 13.94
C TRP A 64 -8.41 -1.81 15.00
N ALA A 65 -8.27 -0.74 15.78
CA ALA A 65 -7.20 -0.57 16.76
C ALA A 65 -7.12 -1.72 17.76
N VAL A 66 -5.90 -2.23 17.99
CA VAL A 66 -5.59 -3.16 19.08
C VAL A 66 -5.96 -2.55 20.43
N ALA A 67 -5.76 -1.24 20.61
CA ALA A 67 -6.10 -0.51 21.83
C ALA A 67 -7.61 -0.55 22.18
N SER A 68 -8.47 -0.76 21.18
CA SER A 68 -9.92 -0.97 21.36
C SER A 68 -10.32 -2.45 21.38
N ASP A 69 -9.35 -3.35 21.54
CA ASP A 69 -9.52 -4.80 21.46
C ASP A 69 -10.06 -5.29 20.11
N ASN A 70 -9.67 -4.60 19.03
CA ASN A 70 -9.95 -4.96 17.64
C ASN A 70 -11.47 -5.10 17.36
N LEU A 71 -11.92 -6.19 16.72
CA LEU A 71 -13.33 -6.43 16.38
C LEU A 71 -14.24 -6.69 17.60
N ASN A 72 -13.70 -6.66 18.81
CA ASN A 72 -14.50 -6.70 20.05
C ASN A 72 -15.08 -5.33 20.43
N VAL A 73 -14.65 -4.25 19.75
CA VAL A 73 -15.19 -2.91 19.97
C VAL A 73 -16.67 -2.82 19.60
N LYS A 74 -17.49 -2.24 20.48
CA LYS A 74 -18.92 -1.98 20.24
C LYS A 74 -19.09 -0.57 19.63
N TRP A 75 -18.68 -0.41 18.39
CA TRP A 75 -18.61 0.88 17.72
C TRP A 75 -19.97 1.60 17.56
N ASP A 76 -21.09 0.85 17.55
CA ASP A 76 -22.46 1.36 17.46
C ASP A 76 -23.22 1.25 18.79
N ASN A 77 -22.52 1.01 19.92
CA ASN A 77 -23.07 0.74 21.25
C ASN A 77 -23.98 -0.49 21.36
N ALA A 78 -24.00 -1.34 20.35
CA ALA A 78 -24.73 -2.60 20.32
C ALA A 78 -23.78 -3.81 20.51
N MET A 79 -23.94 -4.84 19.69
CA MET A 79 -23.00 -5.97 19.65
C MET A 79 -21.76 -5.63 18.83
N SER A 80 -20.59 -6.11 19.28
CA SER A 80 -19.37 -5.99 18.49
C SER A 80 -19.45 -6.83 17.19
N PRO A 81 -18.66 -6.51 16.14
CA PRO A 81 -18.61 -7.34 14.93
C PRO A 81 -18.30 -8.81 15.22
N ALA A 82 -17.39 -9.12 16.16
CA ALA A 82 -17.09 -10.47 16.59
C ALA A 82 -18.28 -11.18 17.25
N GLU A 83 -19.03 -10.48 18.12
CA GLU A 83 -20.25 -10.99 18.76
C GLU A 83 -21.35 -11.24 17.71
N LYS A 84 -21.59 -10.28 16.81
CA LYS A 84 -22.58 -10.42 15.72
C LYS A 84 -22.29 -11.67 14.87
N TYR A 85 -21.03 -11.86 14.49
CA TYR A 85 -20.61 -13.03 13.71
C TYR A 85 -20.86 -14.33 14.49
N ALA A 86 -20.39 -14.41 15.73
CA ALA A 86 -20.55 -15.62 16.55
C ALA A 86 -22.01 -16.04 16.68
N ARG A 87 -22.91 -15.10 17.01
CA ARG A 87 -24.35 -15.37 17.13
C ARG A 87 -24.98 -15.78 15.81
N ALA A 88 -24.71 -15.06 14.75
CA ALA A 88 -25.32 -15.30 13.43
C ALA A 88 -24.94 -16.67 12.86
N PHE A 89 -23.72 -17.12 13.09
CA PHE A 89 -23.18 -18.38 12.56
C PHE A 89 -23.14 -19.53 13.61
N GLY A 90 -23.87 -19.39 14.73
CA GLY A 90 -24.01 -20.42 15.73
C GLY A 90 -22.71 -20.81 16.45
N LYS A 91 -21.77 -19.87 16.56
CA LYS A 91 -20.51 -20.05 17.28
C LYS A 91 -20.68 -19.64 18.74
N ASN A 92 -19.79 -20.12 19.62
CA ASN A 92 -19.72 -19.62 20.98
C ASN A 92 -19.17 -18.18 20.97
N VAL A 93 -19.93 -17.24 21.51
CA VAL A 93 -19.58 -15.81 21.51
C VAL A 93 -18.25 -15.56 22.22
N LYS A 94 -18.11 -16.16 23.43
CA LYS A 94 -16.88 -15.99 24.22
C LYS A 94 -15.64 -16.54 23.50
N ASP A 95 -15.77 -17.70 22.88
CA ASP A 95 -14.64 -18.33 22.17
C ASP A 95 -14.17 -17.48 20.99
N VAL A 96 -15.09 -16.88 20.22
CA VAL A 96 -14.75 -16.00 19.09
C VAL A 96 -14.14 -14.68 19.60
N GLN A 97 -14.74 -14.05 20.62
CA GLN A 97 -14.22 -12.81 21.19
C GLN A 97 -12.84 -13.01 21.84
N ASP A 98 -12.63 -14.13 22.54
CA ASP A 98 -11.32 -14.48 23.08
C ASP A 98 -10.30 -14.68 21.98
N ALA A 99 -10.64 -15.42 20.92
CA ALA A 99 -9.74 -15.64 19.79
C ALA A 99 -9.36 -14.33 19.08
N VAL A 100 -10.32 -13.43 18.86
CA VAL A 100 -10.05 -12.08 18.32
C VAL A 100 -9.10 -11.31 19.23
N SER A 101 -9.33 -11.29 20.54
CA SER A 101 -8.47 -10.60 21.50
C SER A 101 -7.08 -11.22 21.62
N GLU A 102 -6.98 -12.56 21.54
CA GLU A 102 -5.72 -13.31 21.62
C GLU A 102 -4.89 -13.22 20.33
N GLU A 103 -5.51 -13.14 19.17
CA GLU A 103 -4.79 -13.11 17.88
C GLU A 103 -4.49 -11.67 17.41
N ASN A 104 -5.42 -10.73 17.64
CA ASN A 104 -5.35 -9.38 17.08
C ASN A 104 -5.73 -8.25 18.07
N GLY A 105 -5.97 -8.56 19.34
CA GLY A 105 -6.38 -7.60 20.36
C GLY A 105 -5.47 -7.59 21.60
N VAL A 106 -5.97 -7.02 22.70
CA VAL A 106 -5.19 -6.72 23.91
C VAL A 106 -4.63 -7.98 24.58
N LYS A 107 -5.36 -9.10 24.59
CA LYS A 107 -4.90 -10.36 25.22
C LYS A 107 -3.67 -10.95 24.54
N GLY A 108 -3.54 -10.75 23.23
CA GLY A 108 -2.41 -11.27 22.43
C GLY A 108 -1.07 -10.64 22.75
N HIS A 109 -1.04 -9.42 23.22
CA HIS A 109 0.19 -8.65 23.45
C HIS A 109 0.75 -8.86 24.86
N THR A 110 1.07 -10.11 25.18
CA THR A 110 1.56 -10.51 26.51
C THR A 110 2.93 -9.92 26.88
N GLU A 111 3.70 -9.45 25.91
CA GLU A 111 4.98 -8.75 26.07
C GLU A 111 4.79 -7.30 26.55
N ARG A 112 3.59 -6.73 26.41
CA ARG A 112 3.30 -5.34 26.79
C ARG A 112 3.06 -5.23 28.31
N LYS A 113 3.52 -4.10 28.89
CA LYS A 113 3.35 -3.76 30.29
C LYS A 113 1.85 -3.75 30.66
N THR A 114 1.51 -4.34 31.79
CA THR A 114 0.17 -4.21 32.38
C THR A 114 0.00 -2.82 33.00
N CYS A 115 -1.21 -2.30 32.95
CA CYS A 115 -1.51 -0.94 33.42
C CYS A 115 -2.86 -0.86 34.15
N SER A 116 -3.08 0.25 34.84
CA SER A 116 -4.35 0.62 35.48
C SER A 116 -4.91 1.92 34.90
N ALA A 117 -4.02 2.82 34.47
CA ALA A 117 -4.32 4.12 33.87
C ALA A 117 -3.29 4.47 32.78
N ASP A 118 -3.58 5.46 31.93
CA ASP A 118 -2.69 5.88 30.86
C ASP A 118 -1.33 6.36 31.37
N ALA A 119 -1.28 6.99 32.54
CA ALA A 119 -0.03 7.40 33.18
C ALA A 119 0.95 6.24 33.41
N ASP A 120 0.45 5.00 33.55
CA ASP A 120 1.30 3.81 33.68
C ASP A 120 2.05 3.48 32.37
N CYS A 121 1.64 4.08 31.25
CA CYS A 121 2.19 3.79 29.92
C CYS A 121 3.16 4.87 29.40
N GLU A 122 3.30 5.99 30.09
CA GLU A 122 4.16 7.10 29.67
C GLU A 122 5.64 6.71 29.50
N ASP A 123 6.11 5.74 30.27
CA ASP A 123 7.50 5.24 30.20
C ASP A 123 7.75 4.36 28.98
N GLN A 124 6.73 4.01 28.20
CA GLN A 124 6.89 3.24 26.96
C GLN A 124 7.36 4.14 25.82
N HIS A 125 7.10 5.44 25.87
CA HIS A 125 7.49 6.43 24.86
C HIS A 125 7.12 6.06 23.41
N ASP A 126 6.02 5.32 23.22
CA ASP A 126 5.58 4.79 21.91
C ASP A 126 4.10 5.12 21.59
N GLY A 127 3.53 6.12 22.24
CA GLY A 127 2.12 6.51 22.07
C GLY A 127 1.11 5.52 22.68
N SER A 128 1.57 4.67 23.61
CA SER A 128 0.69 3.69 24.27
C SER A 128 -0.33 4.32 25.19
N ALA A 129 -1.56 3.79 25.13
CA ALA A 129 -2.63 4.00 26.12
C ALA A 129 -2.92 2.73 26.92
N CYS A 130 -3.48 2.87 28.12
CA CYS A 130 -3.88 1.74 28.95
C CYS A 130 -5.17 1.10 28.43
N SER A 131 -5.04 0.11 27.59
CA SER A 131 -6.09 -0.54 26.82
C SER A 131 -6.59 -1.82 27.50
N ALA A 132 -7.92 -1.98 27.61
CA ALA A 132 -8.54 -3.14 28.22
C ALA A 132 -9.01 -4.16 27.18
N ALA A 133 -8.86 -5.45 27.47
CA ALA A 133 -9.57 -6.50 26.75
C ALA A 133 -11.09 -6.32 26.90
N TYR A 134 -11.86 -6.84 25.95
CA TYR A 134 -13.34 -6.69 25.90
C TYR A 134 -14.07 -7.10 27.17
N ASP A 135 -13.54 -8.06 27.92
CA ASP A 135 -14.10 -8.59 29.17
C ASP A 135 -13.47 -7.96 30.44
N GLY A 136 -12.55 -7.01 30.27
CA GLY A 136 -11.85 -6.36 31.37
C GLY A 136 -10.84 -7.24 32.11
N SER A 137 -10.59 -8.46 31.66
CA SER A 137 -9.70 -9.44 32.33
C SER A 137 -8.24 -9.02 32.40
N VAL A 138 -7.79 -8.20 31.47
CA VAL A 138 -6.43 -7.67 31.41
C VAL A 138 -6.43 -6.27 30.79
N LYS A 139 -5.52 -5.42 31.28
CA LYS A 139 -5.20 -4.12 30.68
C LYS A 139 -3.72 -4.04 30.38
N ARG A 140 -3.37 -3.48 29.21
CA ARG A 140 -1.99 -3.37 28.75
C ARG A 140 -1.73 -2.02 28.09
N CYS A 141 -0.49 -1.57 28.15
CA CYS A 141 -0.01 -0.40 27.42
C CYS A 141 0.13 -0.75 25.93
N ILE A 142 -0.85 -0.36 25.13
CA ILE A 142 -0.90 -0.65 23.70
C ILE A 142 -0.69 0.65 22.91
N PRO A 143 0.27 0.70 21.95
CA PRO A 143 0.38 1.84 21.04
C PRO A 143 -0.93 2.07 20.30
N THR A 144 -1.41 3.31 20.30
CA THR A 144 -2.75 3.63 19.77
C THR A 144 -2.83 3.48 18.24
N TRP A 145 -1.71 3.51 17.55
CA TRP A 145 -1.65 3.28 16.10
C TRP A 145 -1.64 1.79 15.69
N TRP A 146 -1.46 0.86 16.64
CA TRP A 146 -1.51 -0.56 16.32
C TRP A 146 -2.92 -1.01 15.95
N GLY A 147 -3.04 -1.71 14.82
CA GLY A 147 -4.29 -2.23 14.31
C GLY A 147 -4.10 -3.25 13.20
N ILE A 148 -5.16 -3.54 12.49
CA ILE A 148 -5.15 -4.45 11.34
C ILE A 148 -5.30 -3.69 10.01
N CYS A 149 -4.65 -2.55 9.86
CA CYS A 149 -4.60 -1.82 8.59
C CYS A 149 -4.06 -2.70 7.44
N HIS A 150 -3.14 -3.63 7.76
CA HIS A 150 -2.62 -4.65 6.84
C HIS A 150 -3.67 -5.71 6.41
N GLY A 151 -4.83 -5.74 7.02
CA GLY A 151 -6.00 -6.52 6.61
C GLY A 151 -7.03 -5.64 5.89
N TRP A 152 -7.29 -4.43 6.42
CA TRP A 152 -8.18 -3.49 5.77
C TRP A 152 -7.70 -3.09 4.37
N ALA A 153 -6.45 -2.66 4.23
CA ALA A 153 -5.95 -2.13 2.96
C ALA A 153 -6.03 -3.13 1.79
N PRO A 154 -5.59 -4.42 1.93
CA PRO A 154 -5.78 -5.40 0.86
C PRO A 154 -7.25 -5.74 0.59
N TYR A 155 -8.11 -5.82 1.61
CA TYR A 155 -9.54 -5.94 1.43
C TYR A 155 -10.09 -4.78 0.59
N ALA A 156 -9.71 -3.56 0.94
CA ALA A 156 -10.21 -2.34 0.33
C ALA A 156 -9.89 -2.20 -1.17
N VAL A 157 -8.80 -2.83 -1.66
CA VAL A 157 -8.40 -2.78 -3.07
C VAL A 157 -8.83 -4.01 -3.88
N THR A 158 -9.40 -5.04 -3.22
CA THR A 158 -9.72 -6.31 -3.90
C THR A 158 -11.21 -6.64 -3.92
N GLU A 159 -11.98 -6.17 -2.95
CA GLU A 159 -13.37 -6.56 -2.79
C GLU A 159 -14.33 -5.39 -3.04
N PRO A 160 -15.57 -5.65 -3.44
CA PRO A 160 -16.56 -4.60 -3.57
C PRO A 160 -17.01 -4.10 -2.20
N GLN A 161 -17.28 -2.81 -2.08
CA GLN A 161 -17.79 -2.19 -0.86
C GLN A 161 -19.19 -2.67 -0.49
N ALA A 162 -19.39 -2.99 0.80
CA ALA A 162 -20.72 -3.20 1.38
C ALA A 162 -21.56 -1.91 1.30
N LYS A 163 -22.70 -1.93 0.59
CA LYS A 163 -23.53 -0.75 0.33
C LYS A 163 -24.78 -0.68 1.19
N LYS A 164 -25.15 -1.77 1.83
CA LYS A 164 -26.35 -1.87 2.67
C LYS A 164 -26.15 -2.85 3.82
N ALA A 165 -26.98 -2.72 4.85
CA ALA A 165 -27.03 -3.71 5.92
C ALA A 165 -27.57 -5.07 5.43
N VAL A 166 -27.08 -6.14 6.06
CA VAL A 166 -27.52 -7.53 5.85
C VAL A 166 -28.05 -8.09 7.16
N VAL A 167 -29.17 -8.81 7.11
CA VAL A 167 -29.75 -9.45 8.28
C VAL A 167 -29.54 -10.96 8.20
N ARG A 168 -29.05 -11.56 9.28
CA ARG A 168 -28.98 -13.01 9.48
C ARG A 168 -29.87 -13.42 10.64
N THR A 169 -30.49 -14.59 10.53
CA THR A 169 -31.22 -15.18 11.63
C THR A 169 -30.33 -16.19 12.32
N ALA A 170 -30.02 -15.93 13.59
CA ALA A 170 -29.24 -16.83 14.42
C ALA A 170 -29.98 -18.16 14.69
N PRO A 171 -29.31 -19.23 15.11
CA PRO A 171 -29.95 -20.51 15.43
C PRO A 171 -31.05 -20.44 16.48
N ASP A 172 -31.00 -19.46 17.37
CA ASP A 172 -32.03 -19.19 18.40
C ASP A 172 -33.21 -18.35 17.89
N GLY A 173 -33.24 -18.01 16.60
CA GLY A 173 -34.25 -17.18 15.97
C GLY A 173 -34.00 -15.67 16.05
N THR A 174 -32.97 -15.22 16.74
CA THR A 174 -32.60 -13.80 16.86
C THR A 174 -32.15 -13.23 15.52
N LYS A 175 -32.65 -12.05 15.15
CA LYS A 175 -32.20 -11.34 13.96
C LYS A 175 -30.98 -10.49 14.27
N ILE A 176 -29.89 -10.76 13.59
CA ILE A 176 -28.61 -10.04 13.72
C ILE A 176 -28.44 -9.16 12.48
N THR A 177 -28.29 -7.86 12.67
CA THR A 177 -28.06 -6.89 11.59
C THR A 177 -26.56 -6.58 11.50
N PHE A 178 -25.98 -6.84 10.33
CA PHE A 178 -24.64 -6.44 9.97
C PHE A 178 -24.72 -5.16 9.14
N TYR A 179 -24.22 -4.07 9.66
CA TYR A 179 -24.05 -2.84 8.92
C TYR A 179 -22.78 -2.89 8.04
N PRO A 180 -22.61 -2.00 7.05
CA PRO A 180 -21.37 -1.91 6.29
C PRO A 180 -20.11 -1.94 7.16
N GLY A 181 -20.04 -1.14 8.22
CA GLY A 181 -18.91 -1.14 9.14
C GLY A 181 -18.64 -2.49 9.85
N ASP A 182 -19.66 -3.29 10.17
CA ASP A 182 -19.45 -4.63 10.72
C ASP A 182 -18.85 -5.59 9.69
N ILE A 183 -19.32 -5.49 8.45
CA ILE A 183 -18.86 -6.33 7.34
C ILE A 183 -17.42 -5.98 6.99
N GLU A 184 -17.11 -4.68 6.93
CA GLU A 184 -15.75 -4.17 6.69
C GLU A 184 -14.78 -4.61 7.78
N ALA A 185 -15.22 -4.62 9.05
CA ALA A 185 -14.44 -5.16 10.17
C ALA A 185 -14.07 -6.63 9.95
N LEU A 186 -15.08 -7.45 9.69
CA LEU A 186 -14.91 -8.89 9.51
C LEU A 186 -14.06 -9.21 8.28
N MET A 187 -14.26 -8.48 7.16
CA MET A 187 -13.44 -8.60 5.97
C MET A 187 -11.99 -8.19 6.23
N SER A 188 -11.77 -7.09 6.95
CA SER A 188 -10.41 -6.65 7.34
C SER A 188 -9.70 -7.74 8.15
N LEU A 189 -10.39 -8.38 9.09
CA LEU A 189 -9.78 -9.43 9.91
C LEU A 189 -9.37 -10.65 9.07
N VAL A 190 -10.23 -11.17 8.23
CA VAL A 190 -9.88 -12.35 7.41
C VAL A 190 -8.79 -12.04 6.39
N TYR A 191 -8.71 -10.80 5.90
CA TYR A 191 -7.66 -10.36 4.98
C TYR A 191 -6.29 -10.15 5.63
N THR A 192 -6.15 -10.24 6.96
CA THR A 192 -4.83 -10.31 7.61
C THR A 192 -4.04 -11.56 7.22
N ASN A 193 -4.69 -12.56 6.65
CA ASN A 193 -4.11 -13.85 6.26
C ASN A 193 -4.14 -14.06 4.73
N VAL A 194 -3.46 -13.18 4.01
CA VAL A 194 -3.28 -13.29 2.54
C VAL A 194 -1.81 -13.45 2.19
N ASP A 195 -1.53 -14.15 1.09
CA ASP A 195 -0.22 -14.07 0.46
C ASP A 195 -0.07 -12.70 -0.22
N SER A 196 1.13 -12.16 -0.18
CA SER A 196 1.42 -10.84 -0.71
C SER A 196 2.77 -10.78 -1.40
N LYS A 197 2.92 -9.83 -2.32
CA LYS A 197 4.19 -9.48 -2.94
C LYS A 197 4.58 -8.07 -2.52
N PHE A 198 5.79 -7.96 -1.97
CA PHE A 198 6.37 -6.71 -1.51
C PHE A 198 7.41 -6.18 -2.49
N VAL A 199 7.50 -4.87 -2.58
CA VAL A 199 8.59 -4.11 -3.20
C VAL A 199 9.09 -3.15 -2.14
N SER A 200 10.43 -3.13 -1.94
CA SER A 200 11.09 -2.52 -0.80
C SER A 200 10.77 -3.23 0.54
N GLN A 201 11.22 -2.68 1.62
CA GLN A 201 11.09 -3.26 2.96
C GLN A 201 11.00 -2.16 4.01
N ARG A 202 10.36 -2.48 5.13
CA ARG A 202 10.22 -1.57 6.25
C ARG A 202 11.56 -1.16 6.84
N CYS A 203 11.74 0.14 7.07
CA CYS A 203 12.80 0.67 7.92
C CYS A 203 12.49 0.35 9.40
N ASN A 204 13.26 -0.54 10.01
CA ASN A 204 13.04 -1.00 11.39
C ASN A 204 14.03 -0.37 12.39
N ARG A 205 14.64 0.75 12.07
CA ARG A 205 15.53 1.44 13.01
C ARG A 205 14.69 2.26 13.98
N ALA A 206 14.78 1.91 15.26
CA ALA A 206 14.39 2.82 16.32
C ALA A 206 15.49 3.86 16.52
N PRO A 207 15.19 5.14 16.74
CA PRO A 207 16.21 6.11 17.09
C PRO A 207 16.80 5.79 18.47
N GLU A 208 18.08 6.07 18.65
CA GLU A 208 18.63 6.22 19.98
C GLU A 208 17.92 7.42 20.65
N GLY A 209 16.96 7.12 21.53
CA GLY A 209 16.20 8.14 22.27
C GLY A 209 14.68 8.17 22.04
N GLY A 210 14.09 7.21 21.33
CA GLY A 210 12.64 7.04 21.11
C GLY A 210 12.10 7.98 20.02
N TYR A 211 11.16 7.58 19.22
CA TYR A 211 10.48 8.27 18.11
C TYR A 211 11.36 8.88 16.99
N GLY A 212 11.23 8.32 15.83
CA GLY A 212 11.84 8.72 14.56
C GLY A 212 13.14 7.96 14.27
N THR A 213 13.28 7.43 13.10
CA THR A 213 14.50 6.78 12.63
C THR A 213 15.53 7.85 12.28
N THR A 214 16.69 7.84 12.97
CA THR A 214 17.83 8.61 12.48
C THR A 214 18.37 7.89 11.25
N VAL A 215 17.94 8.30 10.10
CA VAL A 215 18.45 7.83 8.83
C VAL A 215 19.71 8.63 8.52
N HIS A 216 20.83 7.94 8.31
CA HIS A 216 22.06 8.61 7.89
C HIS A 216 22.05 8.78 6.37
N VAL A 217 22.50 9.94 5.93
CA VAL A 217 22.69 10.21 4.50
C VAL A 217 24.20 10.35 4.19
N ASP A 218 24.61 9.88 3.02
CA ASP A 218 25.93 10.11 2.50
C ASP A 218 26.12 11.59 2.06
N ASN A 219 27.31 11.95 1.62
CA ASN A 219 27.62 13.30 1.11
C ASN A 219 26.75 13.70 -0.11
N GLY A 220 26.08 12.76 -0.75
CA GLY A 220 25.15 12.95 -1.85
C GLY A 220 23.68 13.04 -1.40
N GLY A 221 23.41 12.94 -0.09
CA GLY A 221 22.04 12.93 0.44
C GLY A 221 21.30 11.60 0.25
N ARG A 222 22.00 10.50 -0.09
CA ARG A 222 21.43 9.16 -0.15
C ARG A 222 21.40 8.53 1.22
N ILE A 223 20.31 7.85 1.52
CA ILE A 223 20.20 7.03 2.72
C ILE A 223 21.22 5.90 2.69
N VAL A 224 22.02 5.80 3.74
CA VAL A 224 23.13 4.82 3.84
C VAL A 224 22.59 3.44 4.22
N GLU A 225 21.61 3.40 5.08
CA GLU A 225 20.99 2.17 5.53
C GLU A 225 20.13 1.56 4.43
N SER A 226 20.49 0.35 3.99
CA SER A 226 19.80 -0.32 2.89
C SER A 226 18.33 -0.62 3.18
N GLU A 227 18.00 -0.91 4.43
CA GLU A 227 16.63 -1.15 4.88
C GLU A 227 15.76 0.10 4.94
N CYS A 228 16.38 1.29 4.95
CA CYS A 228 15.70 2.59 4.99
C CYS A 228 15.86 3.38 3.69
N ARG A 229 16.33 2.76 2.63
CA ARG A 229 16.35 3.37 1.29
C ARG A 229 14.98 3.41 0.64
N ASP A 230 14.01 2.75 1.26
CA ASP A 230 12.62 2.74 0.90
C ASP A 230 12.37 2.34 -0.57
N CYS A 231 11.20 2.64 -1.10
CA CYS A 231 10.87 2.27 -2.46
C CYS A 231 11.68 3.11 -3.47
N ASN A 232 12.52 2.46 -4.27
CA ASN A 232 13.25 3.16 -5.35
C ASN A 232 12.27 3.80 -6.35
N PRO A 233 12.46 5.07 -6.76
CA PRO A 233 11.55 5.76 -7.69
C PRO A 233 11.32 5.03 -9.01
N GLY A 234 12.31 4.30 -9.52
CA GLY A 234 12.15 3.47 -10.70
C GLY A 234 11.21 2.30 -10.46
N SER A 235 11.36 1.59 -9.32
CA SER A 235 10.44 0.52 -8.90
C SER A 235 9.04 1.05 -8.63
N TRP A 236 8.93 2.18 -7.93
CA TRP A 236 7.68 2.91 -7.70
C TRP A 236 6.96 3.21 -9.01
N HIS A 237 7.63 3.89 -9.94
CA HIS A 237 7.04 4.28 -11.22
C HIS A 237 6.56 3.07 -12.03
N VAL A 238 7.42 2.04 -12.17
CA VAL A 238 7.07 0.79 -12.87
C VAL A 238 5.86 0.12 -12.22
N LEU A 239 5.81 0.04 -10.89
CA LEU A 239 4.72 -0.60 -10.16
C LEU A 239 3.41 0.15 -10.34
N VAL A 240 3.38 1.45 -10.01
CA VAL A 240 2.18 2.29 -10.06
C VAL A 240 1.57 2.29 -11.46
N THR A 241 2.41 2.52 -12.48
CA THR A 241 1.94 2.62 -13.86
C THR A 241 1.47 1.29 -14.43
N ASN A 242 2.07 0.16 -14.03
CA ASN A 242 1.58 -1.15 -14.42
C ASN A 242 0.32 -1.57 -13.67
N LEU A 243 0.29 -1.47 -12.35
CA LEU A 243 -0.87 -1.92 -11.58
C LEU A 243 -2.09 -1.05 -11.87
N MET A 244 -2.02 0.26 -11.66
CA MET A 244 -3.16 1.15 -11.87
C MET A 244 -3.36 1.52 -13.34
N GLY A 245 -2.26 1.81 -14.05
CA GLY A 245 -2.32 2.28 -15.43
C GLY A 245 -2.72 1.20 -16.42
N VAL A 246 -2.05 0.06 -16.38
CA VAL A 246 -2.24 -1.05 -17.34
C VAL A 246 -3.28 -2.04 -16.85
N ARG A 247 -3.10 -2.58 -15.62
CA ARG A 247 -3.94 -3.68 -15.07
C ARG A 247 -5.23 -3.22 -14.40
N LYS A 248 -5.38 -1.92 -14.13
CA LYS A 248 -6.51 -1.36 -13.36
C LYS A 248 -6.70 -2.02 -12.00
N GLN A 249 -5.60 -2.36 -11.36
CA GLN A 249 -5.51 -3.05 -10.09
C GLN A 249 -5.07 -2.09 -8.99
N GLY A 250 -5.75 -2.12 -7.83
CA GLY A 250 -5.29 -1.44 -6.62
C GLY A 250 -4.13 -2.20 -5.95
N PHE A 251 -3.43 -1.52 -5.07
CA PHE A 251 -2.35 -2.05 -4.24
C PHE A 251 -2.28 -1.29 -2.91
N VAL A 252 -1.38 -1.67 -2.04
CA VAL A 252 -1.22 -1.09 -0.71
C VAL A 252 0.12 -0.40 -0.62
N ILE A 253 0.16 0.77 0.02
CA ILE A 253 1.38 1.49 0.35
C ILE A 253 1.53 1.63 1.86
N ASP A 254 2.75 1.63 2.37
CA ASP A 254 3.09 2.37 3.56
C ASP A 254 3.52 3.78 3.13
N GLN A 255 2.80 4.77 3.61
CA GLN A 255 2.99 6.15 3.15
C GLN A 255 4.06 6.91 3.93
N THR A 256 4.58 6.32 5.00
CA THR A 256 5.51 6.97 5.92
C THR A 256 6.86 6.28 5.89
N THR A 257 7.92 7.05 6.09
CA THR A 257 9.29 6.57 6.26
C THR A 257 9.66 6.37 7.73
N THR A 258 8.65 6.45 8.64
CA THR A 258 8.82 6.31 10.09
C THR A 258 8.66 4.85 10.54
N ASP A 259 8.87 4.60 11.83
CA ASP A 259 8.66 3.29 12.45
C ASP A 259 7.17 2.88 12.58
N GLU A 260 6.25 3.83 12.45
CA GLU A 260 4.82 3.55 12.33
C GLU A 260 4.49 3.06 10.93
N VAL A 261 3.77 1.94 10.84
CA VAL A 261 3.33 1.38 9.56
C VAL A 261 1.85 1.69 9.33
N TRP A 262 1.58 2.52 8.33
CA TRP A 262 0.24 2.89 7.92
C TRP A 262 -0.07 2.34 6.53
N ASN A 263 -0.60 1.11 6.48
CA ASN A 263 -1.01 0.48 5.23
C ASN A 263 -2.24 1.18 4.66
N GLN A 264 -2.07 1.86 3.52
CA GLN A 264 -3.11 2.65 2.86
C GLN A 264 -3.48 2.05 1.49
N PRO A 265 -4.77 1.96 1.17
CA PRO A 265 -5.22 1.53 -0.16
C PRO A 265 -4.89 2.58 -1.23
N ALA A 266 -4.12 2.21 -2.24
CA ALA A 266 -3.81 3.06 -3.38
C ALA A 266 -5.01 3.17 -4.34
N TRP A 267 -5.31 4.38 -4.84
CA TRP A 267 -6.50 4.63 -5.65
C TRP A 267 -6.20 5.05 -7.09
N LYS A 268 -5.50 6.16 -7.27
CA LYS A 268 -5.24 6.73 -8.60
C LYS A 268 -3.95 7.54 -8.63
N TYR A 269 -3.42 7.73 -9.82
CA TYR A 269 -2.30 8.62 -10.04
C TYR A 269 -2.46 9.42 -11.33
N SER A 270 -1.75 10.56 -11.40
CA SER A 270 -1.60 11.37 -12.60
C SER A 270 -0.22 12.01 -12.63
N ILE A 271 0.51 11.84 -13.73
CA ILE A 271 1.78 12.54 -13.96
C ILE A 271 1.44 13.90 -14.57
N VAL A 272 1.72 14.96 -13.80
CA VAL A 272 1.22 16.31 -14.10
C VAL A 272 2.16 17.14 -14.97
N ASN A 273 3.43 16.77 -15.04
CA ASN A 273 4.43 17.44 -15.88
C ASN A 273 4.71 16.70 -17.21
N GLY A 274 3.94 15.67 -17.55
CA GLY A 274 4.00 15.01 -18.84
C GLY A 274 3.40 15.87 -19.95
N THR A 275 4.00 15.85 -21.13
CA THR A 275 3.54 16.61 -22.29
C THR A 275 3.33 15.68 -23.47
N ASN A 276 2.21 15.83 -24.19
CA ASN A 276 1.87 15.00 -25.36
C ASN A 276 1.94 13.48 -25.12
N GLY A 277 1.58 13.04 -23.91
CA GLY A 277 1.62 11.62 -23.53
C GLY A 277 3.01 11.08 -23.23
N GLN A 278 4.01 11.95 -23.07
CA GLN A 278 5.40 11.56 -22.79
C GLN A 278 5.91 12.20 -21.50
N LEU A 279 6.86 11.53 -20.85
CA LEU A 279 7.59 12.07 -19.71
C LEU A 279 8.52 13.22 -20.14
N LEU A 280 8.78 14.16 -19.24
CA LEU A 280 9.72 15.25 -19.45
C LEU A 280 11.15 14.68 -19.45
N GLU A 281 11.77 14.56 -20.63
CA GLU A 281 13.15 14.10 -20.77
C GLU A 281 14.13 15.22 -20.36
N LEU A 282 15.16 14.86 -19.61
CA LEU A 282 16.22 15.73 -19.14
C LEU A 282 17.56 15.34 -19.78
N ARG A 283 18.43 16.33 -19.98
CA ARG A 283 19.84 16.07 -20.14
C ARG A 283 20.46 15.68 -18.80
N LYS A 284 21.60 14.99 -18.85
CA LYS A 284 22.32 14.55 -17.65
C LYS A 284 22.72 15.71 -16.71
N ASP A 285 23.08 16.85 -17.28
CA ASP A 285 23.41 18.06 -16.51
C ASP A 285 22.21 18.67 -15.82
N GLU A 286 21.04 18.65 -16.46
CA GLU A 286 19.76 19.08 -15.87
C GLU A 286 19.34 18.14 -14.73
N ALA A 287 19.44 16.82 -14.93
CA ALA A 287 19.17 15.84 -13.89
C ALA A 287 20.10 16.02 -12.67
N ASN A 288 21.40 16.26 -12.92
CA ASN A 288 22.36 16.58 -11.85
C ASN A 288 21.98 17.84 -11.07
N ALA A 289 21.54 18.89 -11.76
CA ALA A 289 21.15 20.14 -11.13
C ALA A 289 19.91 19.95 -10.24
N MET A 290 18.92 19.19 -10.70
CA MET A 290 17.70 18.92 -9.94
C MET A 290 17.94 18.05 -8.71
N LEU A 291 18.87 17.11 -8.74
CA LEU A 291 19.19 16.28 -7.58
C LEU A 291 19.84 17.06 -6.44
N GLY A 292 20.36 18.25 -6.73
CA GLY A 292 20.97 19.12 -5.73
C GLY A 292 22.22 18.56 -5.05
N ARG A 293 22.73 17.44 -5.53
CA ARG A 293 23.77 16.63 -4.86
C ARG A 293 25.21 17.11 -5.12
N ASN A 294 25.35 18.09 -5.98
CA ASN A 294 26.60 18.80 -6.24
C ASN A 294 26.54 20.20 -5.68
N MET A 295 25.91 20.37 -4.53
CA MET A 295 25.76 21.66 -3.94
C MET A 295 26.97 22.00 -3.08
N THR A 296 27.51 23.19 -3.32
CA THR A 296 28.44 23.79 -2.39
C THR A 296 27.65 24.34 -1.23
N MET A 297 27.83 23.76 -0.05
CA MET A 297 27.24 24.24 1.20
C MET A 297 27.98 25.49 1.68
N SER A 298 27.22 26.51 2.04
CA SER A 298 27.72 27.67 2.79
C SER A 298 26.96 27.73 4.11
N GLU A 299 27.69 27.63 5.22
CA GLU A 299 27.10 27.73 6.56
C GLU A 299 26.49 29.12 6.80
N LEU A 300 25.26 29.16 7.29
CA LEU A 300 24.53 30.38 7.64
C LEU A 300 24.33 30.50 9.16
N LEU A 301 24.16 29.39 9.84
CA LEU A 301 24.06 29.28 11.29
C LEU A 301 24.92 28.10 11.72
N PRO A 302 25.99 28.33 12.51
CA PRO A 302 26.76 27.23 13.10
C PRO A 302 25.93 26.50 14.15
N SER A 303 26.36 25.30 14.54
CA SER A 303 25.67 24.48 15.52
C SER A 303 25.27 25.32 16.75
N THR A 304 23.97 25.50 16.92
CA THR A 304 23.39 26.41 17.92
C THR A 304 22.33 25.66 18.74
N ALA A 305 22.47 25.73 20.06
CA ALA A 305 21.43 25.21 20.96
C ALA A 305 20.22 26.14 20.97
N LEU A 306 19.02 25.54 20.95
CA LEU A 306 17.73 26.21 20.95
C LEU A 306 16.83 25.59 22.01
N ALA A 307 16.30 26.39 22.91
CA ALA A 307 15.19 26.00 23.77
C ALA A 307 13.86 26.19 23.03
N LYS A 308 12.78 25.65 23.57
CA LYS A 308 11.43 25.86 23.01
C LYS A 308 11.08 27.35 22.94
N GLY A 309 10.74 27.80 21.75
CA GLY A 309 10.39 29.19 21.46
C GLY A 309 11.59 30.09 21.14
N ASP A 310 12.83 29.62 21.28
CA ASP A 310 14.00 30.35 20.81
C ASP A 310 13.99 30.47 19.28
N THR A 311 14.45 31.61 18.77
CA THR A 311 14.58 31.81 17.34
C THR A 311 15.97 32.35 16.98
N LYS A 312 16.45 31.95 15.80
CA LYS A 312 17.63 32.51 15.13
C LYS A 312 17.25 32.90 13.72
N SER A 313 17.74 34.02 13.25
CA SER A 313 17.42 34.53 11.92
C SER A 313 18.59 35.22 11.26
N GLY A 314 18.55 35.33 9.96
CA GLY A 314 19.56 35.99 9.18
C GLY A 314 19.10 36.28 7.75
N VAL A 315 20.04 36.76 6.94
CA VAL A 315 19.82 37.02 5.51
C VAL A 315 20.98 36.45 4.71
N TRP A 316 20.63 35.81 3.61
CA TRP A 316 21.57 35.39 2.59
C TRP A 316 21.27 36.11 1.28
N THR A 317 22.31 36.46 0.51
CA THR A 317 22.13 37.10 -0.79
C THR A 317 22.59 36.19 -1.90
N ALA A 318 21.72 35.93 -2.88
CA ALA A 318 22.00 35.07 -4.02
C ALA A 318 23.05 35.71 -4.95
N THR A 319 24.09 34.98 -5.27
CA THR A 319 25.18 35.40 -6.17
C THR A 319 24.92 35.10 -7.65
N GLY A 320 23.84 34.38 -7.96
CA GLY A 320 23.40 34.00 -9.29
C GLY A 320 21.99 33.42 -9.26
N ALA A 321 21.36 33.32 -10.42
CA ALA A 321 20.07 32.63 -10.56
C ALA A 321 20.27 31.13 -10.40
N ALA A 322 19.53 30.50 -9.49
CA ALA A 322 19.59 29.06 -9.21
C ALA A 322 18.39 28.61 -8.37
N THR A 323 18.13 27.32 -8.36
CA THR A 323 17.40 26.68 -7.26
C THR A 323 18.39 26.36 -6.15
N VAL A 324 18.10 26.82 -4.94
CA VAL A 324 18.94 26.67 -3.74
C VAL A 324 18.16 25.95 -2.65
N HIS A 325 18.88 25.24 -1.80
CA HIS A 325 18.29 24.55 -0.66
C HIS A 325 18.83 25.14 0.65
N PHE A 326 17.95 25.56 1.53
CA PHE A 326 18.27 25.92 2.89
C PHE A 326 18.10 24.66 3.74
N LYS A 327 19.21 24.05 4.15
CA LYS A 327 19.23 22.77 4.86
C LYS A 327 19.52 22.99 6.34
N LEU A 328 18.57 22.59 7.17
CA LEU A 328 18.74 22.49 8.61
C LEU A 328 19.17 21.08 8.96
N SER A 329 20.06 20.94 9.92
CA SER A 329 20.48 19.67 10.50
C SER A 329 20.74 19.85 11.98
N GLY A 330 20.47 18.83 12.79
CA GLY A 330 20.66 18.93 14.22
C GLY A 330 19.99 17.80 15.01
N THR A 331 19.71 18.07 16.28
CA THR A 331 19.03 17.15 17.19
C THR A 331 17.82 17.84 17.82
N GLY A 332 16.85 17.05 18.28
CA GLY A 332 15.58 17.57 18.76
C GLY A 332 14.66 17.97 17.61
N ASP A 333 13.84 18.98 17.82
CA ASP A 333 12.85 19.47 16.88
C ASP A 333 13.00 20.98 16.73
N ALA A 334 13.37 21.44 15.53
CA ALA A 334 13.55 22.83 15.18
C ALA A 334 13.09 23.08 13.76
N ASP A 335 12.22 24.07 13.58
CA ASP A 335 11.55 24.42 12.33
C ASP A 335 12.36 25.44 11.53
N LEU A 336 12.22 25.38 10.20
CA LEU A 336 12.88 26.29 9.26
C LEU A 336 11.86 27.08 8.44
N TYR A 337 12.02 28.40 8.41
CA TYR A 337 11.22 29.32 7.60
C TYR A 337 12.11 30.15 6.71
N VAL A 338 11.77 30.27 5.43
CA VAL A 338 12.57 30.99 4.43
C VAL A 338 11.67 31.88 3.58
N LYS A 339 12.11 33.12 3.34
CA LYS A 339 11.33 34.11 2.56
C LYS A 339 12.23 35.04 1.76
N LYS A 340 11.85 35.32 0.50
CA LYS A 340 12.49 36.35 -0.32
C LYS A 340 12.01 37.75 0.02
N GLY A 341 12.93 38.70 0.06
CA GLY A 341 12.64 40.12 0.17
C GLY A 341 12.26 40.65 1.57
N SER A 342 11.80 39.77 2.48
CA SER A 342 11.42 40.17 3.84
C SER A 342 11.61 39.02 4.85
N ALA A 343 11.67 39.36 6.14
CA ALA A 343 11.80 38.35 7.19
C ALA A 343 10.56 37.40 7.22
N PRO A 344 10.75 36.09 7.33
CA PRO A 344 9.66 35.15 7.56
C PRO A 344 9.13 35.24 8.99
N SER A 345 7.91 34.74 9.22
CA SER A 345 7.30 34.62 10.54
C SER A 345 6.95 33.14 10.81
N PRO A 346 7.12 32.66 12.04
CA PRO A 346 6.74 31.30 12.43
C PRO A 346 5.21 31.12 12.61
N SER A 347 4.40 32.08 12.17
CA SER A 347 2.94 31.97 12.22
C SER A 347 2.41 31.30 10.96
N SER A 348 1.49 30.35 11.12
CA SER A 348 0.85 29.55 10.07
C SER A 348 -0.13 30.35 9.18
N GLY A 349 0.25 31.55 8.71
CA GLY A 349 -0.56 32.38 7.83
C GLY A 349 -0.05 32.33 6.38
N SER A 350 -0.98 32.35 5.40
CA SER A 350 -0.63 32.48 3.98
C SER A 350 0.26 33.71 3.76
N GLY A 351 1.47 33.52 3.26
CA GLY A 351 2.45 34.59 3.00
C GLY A 351 3.44 34.88 4.14
N SER A 352 3.44 34.09 5.22
CA SER A 352 4.40 34.23 6.33
C SER A 352 5.82 33.80 5.93
N ALA A 353 5.95 32.82 5.05
CA ALA A 353 7.18 32.33 4.43
C ALA A 353 6.93 31.94 2.97
N ASP A 354 7.97 31.87 2.14
CA ASP A 354 7.91 31.28 0.80
C ASP A 354 8.14 29.76 0.87
N CYS A 355 8.86 29.31 1.90
CA CYS A 355 8.97 27.92 2.28
C CYS A 355 8.98 27.83 3.81
N SER A 356 8.22 26.89 4.37
CA SER A 356 8.29 26.45 5.76
C SER A 356 8.47 24.96 5.80
N ALA A 357 9.40 24.50 6.64
CA ALA A 357 9.62 23.10 6.94
C ALA A 357 9.46 22.93 8.45
N GLU A 358 8.39 22.22 8.84
CA GLU A 358 7.87 22.11 10.21
C GLU A 358 7.68 20.62 10.54
N GLY A 359 8.75 19.83 10.35
CA GLY A 359 8.76 18.39 10.67
C GLY A 359 8.89 18.14 12.17
N ASN A 360 8.95 16.86 12.54
CA ASN A 360 9.14 16.47 13.95
C ASN A 360 10.62 16.35 14.37
N THR A 361 11.53 16.88 13.57
CA THR A 361 12.97 16.82 13.80
C THR A 361 13.67 18.14 13.41
N ALA A 362 14.92 18.30 13.80
CA ALA A 362 15.76 19.42 13.35
C ALA A 362 16.46 19.15 12.00
N VAL A 363 15.97 18.20 11.20
CA VAL A 363 16.45 17.92 9.83
C VAL A 363 15.43 18.40 8.84
N GLU A 364 15.67 19.58 8.25
CA GLU A 364 14.71 20.27 7.40
C GLU A 364 15.35 20.75 6.09
N ASP A 365 14.55 20.85 5.02
CA ASP A 365 14.99 21.33 3.69
C ASP A 365 13.97 22.29 3.09
N CYS A 366 14.39 23.48 2.76
CA CYS A 366 13.60 24.48 2.07
C CYS A 366 14.20 24.79 0.69
N GLU A 367 13.53 24.37 -0.37
CA GLU A 367 13.91 24.67 -1.76
C GLU A 367 13.35 26.03 -2.20
N LEU A 368 14.17 26.85 -2.84
CA LEU A 368 13.77 28.16 -3.34
C LEU A 368 14.47 28.51 -4.66
N THR A 369 13.71 28.94 -5.65
CA THR A 369 14.29 29.53 -6.86
C THR A 369 14.61 30.99 -6.65
N VAL A 370 15.86 31.39 -6.90
CA VAL A 370 16.37 32.75 -6.69
C VAL A 370 16.96 33.33 -7.98
N ALA A 371 16.89 34.65 -8.09
CA ALA A 371 17.63 35.41 -9.08
C ALA A 371 18.90 36.00 -8.44
N SER A 372 19.86 36.41 -9.30
CA SER A 372 21.07 37.11 -8.80
C SER A 372 20.71 38.39 -8.05
N GLY A 373 21.21 38.56 -6.84
CA GLY A 373 20.94 39.68 -5.99
C GLY A 373 19.71 39.56 -5.06
N ASP A 374 18.92 38.50 -5.20
CA ASP A 374 17.81 38.25 -4.29
C ASP A 374 18.31 38.13 -2.84
N LYS A 375 17.64 38.82 -1.93
CA LYS A 375 17.83 38.68 -0.49
C LYS A 375 16.84 37.68 0.05
N VAL A 376 17.35 36.61 0.61
CA VAL A 376 16.57 35.52 1.22
C VAL A 376 16.78 35.57 2.72
N TYR A 377 15.70 35.81 3.44
CA TYR A 377 15.68 35.84 4.90
C TYR A 377 15.30 34.44 5.41
N TRP A 378 15.99 34.01 6.44
CA TRP A 378 15.72 32.73 7.09
C TRP A 378 15.48 32.91 8.58
N LEU A 379 14.70 32.01 9.15
CA LEU A 379 14.43 31.91 10.58
C LEU A 379 14.39 30.45 10.97
N VAL A 380 15.10 30.10 12.03
CA VAL A 380 15.07 28.79 12.69
C VAL A 380 14.41 28.95 14.04
N SER A 381 13.44 28.13 14.37
CA SER A 381 12.67 28.15 15.62
C SER A 381 12.79 26.82 16.36
N GLY A 382 13.14 26.84 17.64
CA GLY A 382 13.13 25.65 18.49
C GLY A 382 11.70 25.27 18.87
N TYR A 383 11.24 24.07 18.49
CA TYR A 383 9.93 23.54 18.85
C TYR A 383 9.98 22.62 20.06
N ALA A 384 10.96 21.73 20.16
CA ALA A 384 11.16 20.88 21.33
C ALA A 384 11.78 21.67 22.50
N GLN A 385 11.71 21.09 23.71
CA GLN A 385 12.29 21.70 24.94
C GLN A 385 13.80 21.94 24.82
N SER A 386 14.50 21.13 24.02
CA SER A 386 15.91 21.29 23.72
C SER A 386 16.19 20.77 22.33
N SER A 387 16.78 21.60 21.49
CA SER A 387 17.20 21.27 20.14
C SER A 387 18.61 21.80 19.89
N SER A 388 19.30 21.25 18.89
CA SER A 388 20.49 21.86 18.30
C SER A 388 20.27 22.00 16.80
N ALA A 389 20.66 23.11 16.20
CA ALA A 389 20.45 23.34 14.78
C ALA A 389 21.68 23.96 14.12
N THR A 390 22.03 23.47 12.94
CA THR A 390 23.00 24.03 12.01
C THR A 390 22.28 24.33 10.70
N LEU A 391 22.33 25.56 10.19
CA LEU A 391 21.73 25.92 8.92
C LEU A 391 22.80 26.20 7.86
N GLY A 392 22.66 25.60 6.69
CA GLY A 392 23.44 25.94 5.51
C GLY A 392 22.57 26.24 4.30
N VAL A 393 23.09 27.01 3.35
CA VAL A 393 22.54 27.13 2.02
C VAL A 393 23.37 26.31 1.04
N ALA A 394 22.71 25.38 0.38
CA ALA A 394 23.28 24.54 -0.67
C ALA A 394 23.00 25.19 -2.03
N ARG A 395 24.04 25.40 -2.83
CA ARG A 395 23.96 25.93 -4.20
C ARG A 395 24.54 24.94 -5.20
N PRO A 396 24.05 24.91 -6.47
CA PRO A 396 24.68 24.11 -7.50
C PRO A 396 26.20 24.31 -7.57
N GLY A 397 26.97 23.26 -7.48
CA GLY A 397 28.43 23.25 -7.51
C GLY A 397 28.98 22.35 -8.63
N ALA A 398 30.29 22.35 -8.84
CA ALA A 398 30.94 21.52 -9.87
C ALA A 398 31.24 20.13 -9.33
N GLY A 399 30.40 19.17 -9.54
CA GLY A 399 30.63 17.75 -9.23
C GLY A 399 29.56 16.89 -9.91
N ALA A 400 29.86 15.65 -10.28
CA ALA A 400 28.93 14.80 -10.98
C ALA A 400 28.21 13.86 -10.00
N TYR A 401 26.87 13.82 -10.07
CA TYR A 401 26.09 12.78 -9.45
C TYR A 401 26.42 11.43 -10.10
N GLU A 402 26.62 10.40 -9.29
CA GLU A 402 26.83 9.04 -9.78
C GLU A 402 25.48 8.37 -10.03
N PHE A 403 24.98 8.48 -11.24
CA PHE A 403 23.82 7.72 -11.70
C PHE A 403 24.14 6.22 -11.80
N ASN A 404 23.08 5.41 -11.88
CA ASN A 404 23.25 4.01 -12.24
C ASN A 404 24.15 3.90 -13.49
N PRO A 405 25.17 3.04 -13.50
CA PRO A 405 26.11 2.91 -14.64
C PRO A 405 25.43 2.62 -15.98
N ASP A 406 24.28 1.96 -15.97
CA ASP A 406 23.49 1.63 -17.16
C ASP A 406 22.62 2.80 -17.63
N ALA A 407 22.46 3.85 -16.82
CA ALA A 407 21.62 5.00 -17.16
C ALA A 407 22.20 5.81 -18.31
N LYS A 408 21.38 6.04 -19.34
CA LYS A 408 21.67 6.83 -20.53
C LYS A 408 20.60 7.88 -20.82
N LYS A 409 19.40 7.69 -20.26
CA LYS A 409 18.24 8.58 -20.38
C LYS A 409 17.76 8.97 -19.01
N PHE A 410 17.22 10.18 -18.88
CA PHE A 410 16.73 10.73 -17.64
C PHE A 410 15.38 11.41 -17.88
N TRP A 411 14.44 11.21 -16.98
CA TRP A 411 13.13 11.89 -17.03
C TRP A 411 12.81 12.46 -15.67
N TYR A 412 12.31 13.68 -15.64
CA TYR A 412 11.72 14.25 -14.44
C TYR A 412 10.24 13.95 -14.38
N VAL A 413 9.78 13.48 -13.25
CA VAL A 413 8.39 13.10 -13.02
C VAL A 413 7.85 13.84 -11.80
N GLU A 414 6.71 14.49 -11.99
CA GLU A 414 5.83 14.93 -10.91
C GLU A 414 4.54 14.12 -10.98
N MET A 415 4.32 13.28 -9.97
CA MET A 415 3.17 12.39 -9.88
C MET A 415 2.26 12.80 -8.73
N ASP A 416 1.05 13.21 -9.04
CA ASP A 416 -0.03 13.26 -8.05
C ASP A 416 -0.53 11.86 -7.80
N PHE A 417 -0.37 11.39 -6.58
CA PHE A 417 -0.76 10.06 -6.15
C PHE A 417 -1.80 10.15 -5.05
N THR A 418 -2.95 9.50 -5.26
CA THR A 418 -4.08 9.50 -4.32
C THR A 418 -4.23 8.13 -3.69
N PHE A 419 -4.36 8.10 -2.38
CA PHE A 419 -4.67 6.93 -1.58
C PHE A 419 -5.82 7.24 -0.61
N VAL A 420 -6.45 6.19 -0.09
CA VAL A 420 -7.55 6.32 0.86
C VAL A 420 -7.02 6.19 2.28
N VAL A 421 -7.53 7.02 3.17
CA VAL A 421 -7.20 7.01 4.60
C VAL A 421 -8.33 6.39 5.41
N GLU A 422 -8.06 6.14 6.70
CA GLU A 422 -9.01 5.56 7.63
C GLU A 422 -10.25 6.42 7.82
N SER A 423 -11.36 5.76 8.12
CA SER A 423 -12.59 6.39 8.58
C SER A 423 -13.19 5.62 9.75
N GLN A 424 -14.01 6.27 10.54
CA GLN A 424 -14.76 5.57 11.61
C GLN A 424 -15.79 4.60 11.00
N PRO A 425 -16.04 3.44 11.65
CA PRO A 425 -17.06 2.51 11.22
C PRO A 425 -18.43 3.19 11.10
N ALA A 426 -19.25 2.76 10.14
CA ALA A 426 -20.53 3.39 9.90
C ALA A 426 -21.64 2.40 9.52
N GLN A 427 -22.89 2.82 9.74
CA GLN A 427 -24.07 2.05 9.31
C GLN A 427 -24.31 2.17 7.80
N THR A 428 -23.68 3.15 7.16
CA THR A 428 -23.74 3.40 5.71
C THR A 428 -22.32 3.41 5.12
N PRO A 429 -22.16 3.07 3.82
CA PRO A 429 -20.86 3.06 3.18
C PRO A 429 -20.20 4.44 3.22
N ARG A 430 -18.88 4.48 3.37
CA ARG A 430 -18.08 5.69 3.26
C ARG A 430 -17.60 5.89 1.82
N SER A 431 -17.61 7.12 1.34
CA SER A 431 -17.07 7.44 0.03
C SER A 431 -15.54 7.52 0.08
N ALA A 432 -14.86 6.82 -0.81
CA ALA A 432 -13.40 6.94 -0.95
C ALA A 432 -12.97 8.41 -1.19
N ALA A 433 -13.79 9.20 -1.89
CA ALA A 433 -13.47 10.59 -2.19
C ALA A 433 -13.42 11.48 -0.94
N ASP A 434 -14.26 11.19 0.06
CA ASP A 434 -14.33 11.97 1.30
C ASP A 434 -13.18 11.63 2.26
N PHE A 435 -12.52 10.49 2.06
CA PHE A 435 -11.46 9.96 2.91
C PHE A 435 -10.19 9.66 2.11
N SER A 436 -9.84 10.53 1.18
CA SER A 436 -8.63 10.36 0.38
C SER A 436 -7.66 11.54 0.55
N THR A 437 -6.39 11.23 0.41
CA THR A 437 -5.29 12.19 0.40
C THR A 437 -4.52 12.06 -0.90
N THR A 438 -4.09 13.19 -1.46
CA THR A 438 -3.22 13.23 -2.63
C THR A 438 -1.88 13.83 -2.23
N LYS A 439 -0.80 13.06 -2.43
CA LYS A 439 0.58 13.53 -2.30
C LYS A 439 1.19 13.72 -3.69
N ARG A 440 2.02 14.74 -3.84
CA ARG A 440 2.82 14.95 -5.03
C ARG A 440 4.22 14.40 -4.83
N TYR A 441 4.54 13.32 -5.55
CA TYR A 441 5.87 12.74 -5.56
C TYR A 441 6.68 13.28 -6.73
N LYS A 442 7.89 13.73 -6.45
CA LYS A 442 8.84 14.29 -7.42
C LYS A 442 10.08 13.40 -7.49
N TYR A 443 10.46 12.99 -8.67
CA TYR A 443 11.61 12.10 -8.84
C TYR A 443 12.19 12.16 -10.25
N ILE A 444 13.45 11.72 -10.37
CA ILE A 444 14.10 11.47 -11.63
C ILE A 444 14.10 9.98 -11.90
N LEU A 445 13.69 9.56 -13.09
CA LEU A 445 13.85 8.21 -13.58
C LEU A 445 15.16 8.09 -14.35
N GLU A 446 15.82 6.96 -14.19
CA GLU A 446 16.99 6.54 -14.94
C GLU A 446 16.61 5.43 -15.90
N GLY A 447 16.94 5.58 -17.17
CA GLY A 447 16.70 4.59 -18.22
C GLY A 447 17.97 4.23 -18.96
N ASP A 448 18.02 3.00 -19.47
CA ASP A 448 19.08 2.58 -20.39
C ASP A 448 18.94 3.25 -21.76
N ALA A 449 19.85 2.92 -22.71
CA ALA A 449 19.84 3.49 -24.05
C ALA A 449 18.54 3.19 -24.83
N ALA A 450 17.86 2.08 -24.53
CA ALA A 450 16.58 1.70 -25.14
C ALA A 450 15.38 2.40 -24.47
N GLY A 451 15.57 3.00 -23.30
CA GLY A 451 14.52 3.64 -22.50
C GLY A 451 13.85 2.70 -21.50
N LYS A 452 14.46 1.55 -21.21
CA LYS A 452 14.05 0.68 -20.10
C LYS A 452 14.45 1.33 -18.79
N ILE A 453 13.51 1.43 -17.85
CA ILE A 453 13.76 2.00 -16.52
C ILE A 453 14.70 1.06 -15.74
N VAL A 454 15.81 1.61 -15.26
CA VAL A 454 16.87 0.89 -14.53
C VAL A 454 17.13 1.45 -13.14
N GLY A 455 16.51 2.59 -12.78
CA GLY A 455 16.67 3.23 -11.49
C GLY A 455 15.90 4.54 -11.41
N GLY A 456 16.20 5.29 -10.37
CA GLY A 456 15.67 6.63 -10.16
C GLY A 456 16.11 7.18 -8.82
N GLU A 457 15.82 8.48 -8.61
CA GLU A 457 16.13 9.19 -7.38
C GLU A 457 14.98 10.12 -7.03
N TRP A 458 14.59 10.13 -5.75
CA TRP A 458 13.66 11.11 -5.21
C TRP A 458 14.28 12.50 -5.18
N VAL A 459 13.50 13.54 -5.45
CA VAL A 459 13.96 14.93 -5.45
C VAL A 459 13.07 15.84 -4.62
N GLY A 460 13.66 16.93 -4.12
CA GLY A 460 12.94 17.89 -3.29
C GLY A 460 12.40 17.25 -2.01
N GLU A 461 11.19 17.63 -1.62
CA GLU A 461 10.50 17.10 -0.44
C GLU A 461 10.33 15.57 -0.49
N SER A 462 10.15 15.02 -1.70
CA SER A 462 10.01 13.58 -1.88
C SER A 462 11.28 12.78 -1.56
N ALA A 463 12.43 13.43 -1.36
CA ALA A 463 13.63 12.76 -0.86
C ALA A 463 13.49 12.32 0.61
N ASN A 464 12.60 12.98 1.36
CA ASN A 464 12.38 12.70 2.80
C ASN A 464 10.96 12.20 3.08
N ASP A 465 10.02 12.34 2.14
CA ASP A 465 8.62 11.91 2.28
C ASP A 465 8.18 11.16 1.01
N HIS A 466 8.39 9.87 1.00
CA HIS A 466 8.01 8.96 -0.08
C HIS A 466 7.56 7.61 0.52
N PRO A 467 6.96 6.70 -0.27
CA PRO A 467 6.53 5.42 0.27
C PRO A 467 7.69 4.57 0.79
N ASP A 468 7.60 4.06 2.02
CA ASP A 468 8.57 3.13 2.61
C ASP A 468 8.56 1.81 1.81
N PHE A 469 7.39 1.19 1.72
CA PHE A 469 7.22 -0.01 0.90
C PHE A 469 5.83 -0.05 0.25
N VAL A 470 5.73 -0.89 -0.77
CA VAL A 470 4.49 -1.16 -1.49
C VAL A 470 4.27 -2.66 -1.62
N TRP A 471 3.02 -3.08 -1.60
CA TRP A 471 2.68 -4.48 -1.73
C TRP A 471 1.27 -4.68 -2.26
N TRP A 472 0.99 -5.88 -2.75
CA TRP A 472 -0.37 -6.25 -3.17
C TRP A 472 -0.66 -7.70 -2.80
N PRO A 473 -1.91 -8.03 -2.48
CA PRO A 473 -2.31 -9.39 -2.21
C PRO A 473 -2.21 -10.23 -3.50
N THR A 474 -1.72 -11.46 -3.36
CA THR A 474 -1.57 -12.42 -4.46
C THR A 474 -2.48 -13.62 -4.30
N SER A 475 -3.17 -13.71 -3.17
CA SER A 475 -4.19 -14.74 -2.88
C SER A 475 -5.42 -14.12 -2.23
N LYS A 476 -6.50 -14.88 -2.17
CA LYS A 476 -7.60 -14.68 -1.21
C LYS A 476 -7.12 -15.10 0.18
N PRO A 477 -7.87 -14.75 1.26
CA PRO A 477 -7.59 -15.28 2.59
C PRO A 477 -7.41 -16.80 2.58
N LEU A 478 -6.31 -17.28 3.23
CA LEU A 478 -5.85 -18.66 3.12
C LEU A 478 -6.52 -19.61 4.13
N SER A 479 -7.01 -19.06 5.24
CA SER A 479 -7.66 -19.82 6.32
C SER A 479 -8.53 -18.90 7.17
N ASP A 480 -9.35 -19.50 8.02
CA ASP A 480 -10.10 -18.78 9.06
C ASP A 480 -9.13 -18.04 9.98
N VAL A 481 -9.57 -16.87 10.47
CA VAL A 481 -8.85 -16.03 11.44
C VAL A 481 -9.72 -15.88 12.67
N ALA A 482 -9.19 -16.17 13.85
CA ALA A 482 -9.91 -16.12 15.13
C ALA A 482 -11.27 -16.89 15.11
N GLY A 483 -11.35 -17.97 14.35
CA GLY A 483 -12.57 -18.77 14.17
C GLY A 483 -13.62 -18.11 13.25
N ILE A 484 -13.29 -17.00 12.59
CA ILE A 484 -14.12 -16.30 11.61
C ILE A 484 -13.71 -16.78 10.20
N ALA A 485 -14.68 -17.37 9.49
CA ALA A 485 -14.46 -17.99 8.18
C ALA A 485 -14.60 -16.95 7.05
N TYR A 486 -13.64 -16.97 6.10
CA TYR A 486 -13.68 -16.08 4.94
C TYR A 486 -14.95 -16.24 4.11
N ASP A 487 -15.38 -17.47 3.84
CA ASP A 487 -16.55 -17.72 3.00
C ASP A 487 -17.85 -17.18 3.62
N ASP A 488 -18.00 -17.25 4.94
CA ASP A 488 -19.14 -16.70 5.65
C ASP A 488 -19.19 -15.16 5.52
N VAL A 489 -18.03 -14.52 5.76
CA VAL A 489 -17.89 -13.05 5.70
C VAL A 489 -17.99 -12.55 4.26
N LYS A 490 -17.41 -13.26 3.30
CA LYS A 490 -17.54 -12.96 1.88
C LYS A 490 -19.00 -13.01 1.42
N GLY A 491 -19.76 -13.99 1.89
CA GLY A 491 -21.19 -14.09 1.63
C GLY A 491 -21.99 -12.89 2.17
N LEU A 492 -21.62 -12.36 3.35
CA LEU A 492 -22.18 -11.10 3.88
C LEU A 492 -21.82 -9.91 3.00
N ASN A 493 -20.54 -9.81 2.63
CA ASN A 493 -20.04 -8.69 1.82
C ASN A 493 -20.68 -8.66 0.42
N ASP A 494 -20.79 -9.79 -0.26
CA ASP A 494 -21.39 -9.90 -1.58
C ASP A 494 -22.86 -9.48 -1.56
N GLU A 495 -23.61 -9.95 -0.57
CA GLU A 495 -25.02 -9.54 -0.41
C GLU A 495 -25.14 -8.05 -0.11
N ALA A 496 -24.28 -7.52 0.77
CA ALA A 496 -24.27 -6.10 1.13
C ALA A 496 -23.84 -5.20 -0.04
N ALA A 497 -22.92 -5.65 -0.87
CA ALA A 497 -22.47 -4.93 -2.07
C ALA A 497 -23.51 -4.87 -3.19
N GLY A 498 -24.58 -5.67 -3.04
CA GLY A 498 -25.61 -5.82 -4.09
C GLY A 498 -25.22 -6.83 -5.17
N ALA A 499 -24.15 -7.58 -4.95
CA ALA A 499 -23.79 -8.72 -5.79
C ALA A 499 -24.73 -9.92 -5.59
N GLY A 500 -25.61 -9.85 -4.59
CA GLY A 500 -26.58 -10.88 -4.21
C GLY A 500 -27.91 -10.91 -4.96
N GLY A 501 -28.01 -10.26 -6.13
CA GLY A 501 -29.18 -10.28 -7.03
C GLY A 501 -28.86 -10.73 -8.46
N GLY A 502 -27.57 -10.80 -8.81
CA GLY A 502 -27.03 -11.49 -9.98
C GLY A 502 -26.05 -12.53 -9.46
N GLY A 503 -26.03 -13.72 -10.04
CA GLY A 503 -25.26 -14.86 -9.56
C GLY A 503 -23.82 -14.53 -9.21
N SER A 504 -23.30 -15.14 -8.14
CA SER A 504 -21.91 -15.01 -7.73
C SER A 504 -20.97 -15.28 -8.89
N VAL A 505 -20.20 -14.28 -9.33
CA VAL A 505 -19.21 -14.45 -10.40
C VAL A 505 -17.90 -14.88 -9.79
N THR A 506 -17.50 -16.11 -10.08
CA THR A 506 -16.20 -16.66 -9.67
C THR A 506 -15.26 -16.67 -10.85
N THR A 507 -14.10 -16.03 -10.73
CA THR A 507 -13.04 -16.18 -11.73
C THR A 507 -12.38 -17.55 -11.54
N LEU A 508 -12.49 -18.40 -12.53
CA LEU A 508 -11.94 -19.77 -12.53
C LEU A 508 -10.48 -19.78 -12.98
N LEU A 509 -10.14 -18.89 -13.90
CA LEU A 509 -8.80 -18.71 -14.47
C LEU A 509 -8.61 -17.27 -14.91
N SER A 510 -7.37 -16.77 -14.79
CA SER A 510 -6.95 -15.47 -15.31
C SER A 510 -5.63 -15.61 -16.06
N SER A 511 -5.52 -14.88 -17.17
CA SER A 511 -4.32 -14.64 -17.98
C SER A 511 -3.38 -15.83 -18.17
N PHE A 512 -3.73 -16.77 -19.04
CA PHE A 512 -2.81 -17.84 -19.39
C PHE A 512 -2.74 -18.10 -20.90
N ALA A 513 -1.54 -18.42 -21.39
CA ALA A 513 -1.35 -18.86 -22.76
C ALA A 513 -1.91 -20.27 -22.94
N LEU A 514 -2.68 -20.49 -24.00
CA LEU A 514 -3.04 -21.82 -24.45
C LEU A 514 -1.94 -22.32 -25.40
N PRO A 515 -1.00 -23.16 -24.95
CA PRO A 515 0.02 -23.67 -25.83
C PRO A 515 -0.61 -24.58 -26.87
N TYR A 516 -0.38 -24.29 -28.13
CA TYR A 516 -0.73 -25.19 -29.24
C TYR A 516 0.43 -26.18 -29.44
N THR A 517 0.41 -27.27 -28.67
CA THR A 517 1.27 -28.43 -28.93
C THR A 517 0.42 -29.65 -29.26
N LEU A 518 0.94 -30.55 -30.06
CA LEU A 518 0.24 -31.81 -30.45
C LEU A 518 -0.30 -32.63 -29.27
N TRP A 519 0.18 -32.41 -28.04
CA TRP A 519 -0.10 -33.22 -26.86
C TRP A 519 -0.85 -32.47 -25.75
N THR A 520 -0.97 -31.13 -25.77
CA THR A 520 -1.60 -30.35 -24.70
C THR A 520 -2.63 -29.36 -25.26
N LYS A 521 -3.74 -29.91 -25.79
CA LYS A 521 -4.81 -29.11 -26.41
C LYS A 521 -5.90 -28.68 -25.42
N SER A 522 -5.75 -28.87 -24.13
CA SER A 522 -6.84 -28.59 -23.19
C SER A 522 -6.33 -28.23 -21.80
N LYS A 523 -6.99 -27.25 -21.18
CA LYS A 523 -6.87 -26.92 -19.75
C LYS A 523 -8.17 -27.31 -19.05
N TYR A 524 -8.06 -27.87 -17.84
CA TYR A 524 -9.21 -28.25 -17.02
C TYR A 524 -9.21 -27.45 -15.72
N VAL A 525 -10.40 -27.04 -15.30
CA VAL A 525 -10.64 -26.35 -14.03
C VAL A 525 -11.83 -26.99 -13.35
N THR A 526 -11.80 -27.10 -12.03
CA THR A 526 -12.92 -27.60 -11.24
C THR A 526 -13.76 -26.44 -10.73
N LEU A 527 -15.07 -26.49 -10.99
CA LEU A 527 -16.07 -25.57 -10.48
C LEU A 527 -16.95 -26.29 -9.46
N LYS A 528 -16.95 -25.83 -8.23
CA LYS A 528 -17.91 -26.27 -7.21
C LYS A 528 -19.10 -25.32 -7.18
N VAL A 529 -20.29 -25.82 -7.43
CA VAL A 529 -21.53 -25.04 -7.38
C VAL A 529 -22.28 -25.39 -6.10
N PRO A 530 -22.47 -24.44 -5.18
CA PRO A 530 -23.22 -24.66 -3.94
C PRO A 530 -24.69 -25.01 -4.20
N ALA A 531 -25.32 -25.67 -3.24
CA ALA A 531 -26.77 -25.89 -3.24
C ALA A 531 -27.53 -24.56 -3.29
N GLY A 532 -28.73 -24.58 -3.88
CA GLY A 532 -29.59 -23.39 -4.00
C GLY A 532 -29.33 -22.52 -5.22
N ASN A 533 -28.33 -22.84 -6.07
CA ASN A 533 -28.17 -22.21 -7.39
C ASN A 533 -29.02 -22.98 -8.43
N THR A 534 -29.66 -22.25 -9.33
CA THR A 534 -30.51 -22.84 -10.38
C THR A 534 -29.78 -22.98 -11.71
N SER A 535 -28.84 -22.10 -12.00
CA SER A 535 -28.01 -22.18 -13.20
C SER A 535 -26.62 -21.58 -13.02
N VAL A 536 -25.74 -21.90 -13.95
CA VAL A 536 -24.38 -21.32 -14.05
C VAL A 536 -24.18 -20.81 -15.46
N LYS A 537 -23.69 -19.59 -15.57
CA LYS A 537 -23.20 -19.00 -16.82
C LYS A 537 -21.67 -18.94 -16.77
N LEU A 538 -21.03 -19.68 -17.67
CA LEU A 538 -19.59 -19.59 -17.89
C LEU A 538 -19.29 -18.60 -18.99
N THR A 539 -18.32 -17.73 -18.78
CA THR A 539 -17.83 -16.78 -19.78
C THR A 539 -16.31 -16.89 -19.90
N MET A 540 -15.83 -17.07 -21.10
CA MET A 540 -14.41 -17.09 -21.46
C MET A 540 -14.13 -15.92 -22.39
N THR A 541 -13.04 -15.20 -22.14
CA THR A 541 -12.54 -14.14 -23.02
C THR A 541 -11.08 -14.39 -23.35
N GLY A 542 -10.66 -13.99 -24.56
CA GLY A 542 -9.29 -14.20 -25.00
C GLY A 542 -9.08 -13.96 -26.48
N THR A 543 -7.92 -14.40 -26.98
CA THR A 543 -7.51 -14.32 -28.40
C THR A 543 -7.34 -15.72 -28.98
N GLY A 544 -7.42 -15.83 -30.31
CA GLY A 544 -7.32 -17.12 -31.02
C GLY A 544 -8.67 -17.84 -31.10
N ASP A 545 -8.65 -19.16 -31.16
CA ASP A 545 -9.83 -20.02 -31.28
C ASP A 545 -9.81 -21.09 -30.18
N ALA A 546 -10.75 -21.01 -29.23
CA ALA A 546 -10.84 -21.94 -28.12
C ALA A 546 -12.30 -22.26 -27.77
N SER A 547 -12.60 -23.53 -27.51
CA SER A 547 -13.91 -24.02 -27.11
C SER A 547 -14.03 -24.12 -25.60
N LEU A 548 -15.21 -23.81 -25.06
CA LEU A 548 -15.59 -23.86 -23.65
C LEU A 548 -16.60 -25.00 -23.41
N LEU A 549 -16.27 -25.94 -22.54
CA LEU A 549 -17.11 -27.07 -22.21
C LEU A 549 -17.22 -27.25 -20.68
N ALA A 550 -18.37 -27.70 -20.20
CA ALA A 550 -18.56 -28.09 -18.80
C ALA A 550 -19.32 -29.41 -18.68
N ARG A 551 -18.96 -30.21 -17.68
CA ARG A 551 -19.64 -31.46 -17.37
C ARG A 551 -19.62 -31.75 -15.87
N LYS A 552 -20.73 -32.28 -15.36
CA LYS A 552 -20.84 -32.65 -13.95
C LYS A 552 -20.03 -33.91 -13.67
N ASP A 553 -19.31 -33.91 -12.55
CA ASP A 553 -18.59 -35.01 -11.91
C ASP A 553 -17.53 -35.74 -12.77
N THR A 554 -17.30 -35.34 -14.02
CA THR A 554 -16.30 -35.96 -14.90
C THR A 554 -15.81 -34.99 -16.00
N TYR A 555 -14.78 -35.39 -16.75
CA TYR A 555 -14.20 -34.57 -17.80
C TYR A 555 -15.12 -34.42 -19.01
N PRO A 556 -15.40 -33.17 -19.51
CA PRO A 556 -16.20 -32.96 -20.68
C PRO A 556 -15.50 -33.44 -21.96
N ARG A 557 -16.29 -33.98 -22.89
CA ARG A 557 -15.85 -34.48 -24.20
C ARG A 557 -16.57 -33.73 -25.29
N VAL A 558 -15.85 -33.27 -26.32
CA VAL A 558 -16.42 -32.58 -27.48
C VAL A 558 -17.52 -33.44 -28.14
N GLY A 559 -18.66 -32.82 -28.38
CA GLY A 559 -19.81 -33.50 -29.01
C GLY A 559 -20.57 -34.48 -28.13
N SER A 560 -20.29 -34.51 -26.80
CA SER A 560 -20.99 -35.39 -25.89
C SER A 560 -22.32 -34.80 -25.43
N SER A 561 -23.41 -35.54 -25.59
CA SER A 561 -24.75 -35.14 -25.05
C SER A 561 -24.80 -35.11 -23.50
N LEU A 562 -23.75 -35.60 -22.82
CA LEU A 562 -23.62 -35.56 -21.37
C LEU A 562 -22.89 -34.30 -20.86
N ASN A 563 -22.41 -33.43 -21.75
CA ASN A 563 -21.91 -32.13 -21.32
C ASN A 563 -23.06 -31.29 -20.76
N ALA A 564 -22.82 -30.59 -19.65
CA ALA A 564 -23.75 -29.62 -19.10
C ALA A 564 -23.92 -28.44 -20.07
N CYS A 565 -22.80 -28.04 -20.69
CA CYS A 565 -22.80 -27.13 -21.83
C CYS A 565 -21.55 -27.32 -22.70
N GLU A 566 -21.65 -26.92 -23.96
CA GLU A 566 -20.55 -26.90 -24.93
C GLU A 566 -20.72 -25.69 -25.83
N GLN A 567 -19.73 -24.85 -25.93
CA GLN A 567 -19.67 -23.71 -26.84
C GLN A 567 -18.35 -23.78 -27.62
N LYS A 568 -18.45 -23.62 -28.94
CA LYS A 568 -17.34 -23.68 -29.89
C LYS A 568 -17.62 -22.83 -31.11
N THR A 569 -17.50 -21.55 -30.99
CA THR A 569 -17.65 -20.60 -32.12
C THR A 569 -16.33 -20.51 -32.87
N PRO A 570 -16.24 -20.90 -34.12
CA PRO A 570 -14.97 -20.87 -34.86
C PRO A 570 -14.38 -19.47 -34.93
N GLY A 571 -13.05 -19.38 -34.74
CA GLY A 571 -12.29 -18.14 -34.89
C GLY A 571 -12.33 -17.21 -33.69
N THR A 572 -12.85 -17.65 -32.54
CA THR A 572 -12.86 -16.83 -31.32
C THR A 572 -12.58 -17.65 -30.06
N ALA A 573 -11.95 -17.01 -29.08
CA ALA A 573 -11.87 -17.50 -27.70
C ALA A 573 -12.88 -16.81 -26.77
N ASN A 574 -13.77 -15.96 -27.30
CA ASN A 574 -14.83 -15.33 -26.53
C ASN A 574 -16.09 -16.20 -26.58
N GLU A 575 -16.26 -17.01 -25.54
CA GLU A 575 -17.33 -18.01 -25.47
C GLU A 575 -18.18 -17.82 -24.22
N THR A 576 -19.48 -18.05 -24.36
CA THR A 576 -20.43 -18.03 -23.23
C THR A 576 -21.33 -19.25 -23.27
N CYS A 577 -21.45 -19.96 -22.14
CA CYS A 577 -22.19 -21.18 -22.04
C CYS A 577 -22.96 -21.24 -20.71
N THR A 578 -24.27 -21.47 -20.78
CA THR A 578 -25.16 -21.49 -19.61
C THR A 578 -25.75 -22.89 -19.43
N PHE A 579 -25.84 -23.39 -18.20
CA PHE A 579 -26.45 -24.68 -17.88
C PHE A 579 -27.19 -24.65 -16.54
N THR A 580 -28.21 -25.49 -16.41
CA THR A 580 -28.99 -25.67 -15.18
C THR A 580 -28.25 -26.56 -14.19
N VAL A 581 -28.43 -26.27 -12.90
CA VAL A 581 -27.80 -26.99 -11.78
C VAL A 581 -28.88 -27.66 -10.94
N PRO A 582 -28.68 -28.91 -10.51
CA PRO A 582 -29.59 -29.55 -9.55
C PRO A 582 -29.64 -28.78 -8.23
N ALA A 583 -30.77 -28.83 -7.53
CA ALA A 583 -31.00 -28.11 -6.27
C ALA A 583 -29.92 -28.35 -5.20
N GLY A 584 -29.27 -29.52 -5.20
CA GLY A 584 -28.16 -29.85 -4.32
C GLY A 584 -26.79 -29.31 -4.77
N GLY A 585 -26.72 -28.53 -5.85
CA GLY A 585 -25.45 -28.08 -6.41
C GLY A 585 -24.67 -29.21 -7.11
N GLY A 586 -23.34 -29.08 -7.13
CA GLY A 586 -22.48 -30.13 -7.68
C GLY A 586 -21.09 -29.66 -8.07
N THR A 587 -20.24 -30.63 -8.40
CA THR A 587 -18.90 -30.36 -8.92
C THR A 587 -18.90 -30.52 -10.44
N TYR A 588 -18.36 -29.55 -11.14
CA TYR A 588 -18.26 -29.54 -12.59
C TYR A 588 -16.79 -29.44 -13.01
N SER A 589 -16.41 -30.22 -14.02
CA SER A 589 -15.13 -30.03 -14.71
C SER A 589 -15.37 -29.11 -15.90
N VAL A 590 -14.69 -27.98 -15.94
CA VAL A 590 -14.67 -27.02 -17.04
C VAL A 590 -13.44 -27.27 -17.88
N ARG A 591 -13.61 -27.46 -19.18
CA ARG A 591 -12.55 -27.69 -20.14
C ARG A 591 -12.46 -26.53 -21.12
N LEU A 592 -11.28 -26.01 -21.27
CA LEU A 592 -10.90 -25.07 -22.32
C LEU A 592 -10.12 -25.88 -23.36
N LYS A 593 -10.66 -26.02 -24.56
CA LYS A 593 -9.99 -26.74 -25.62
C LYS A 593 -9.48 -25.78 -26.65
N ASN A 594 -8.19 -25.79 -26.88
CA ASN A 594 -7.55 -24.96 -27.90
C ASN A 594 -7.74 -25.57 -29.28
N GLU A 595 -8.28 -24.79 -30.22
CA GLU A 595 -8.41 -25.14 -31.63
C GLU A 595 -7.29 -24.47 -32.47
N GLN A 596 -6.84 -23.28 -32.07
CA GLN A 596 -5.70 -22.56 -32.66
C GLN A 596 -4.88 -21.86 -31.58
N ALA A 597 -3.64 -21.47 -31.89
CA ALA A 597 -2.80 -20.74 -30.93
C ALA A 597 -3.47 -19.43 -30.51
N GLY A 598 -3.45 -19.16 -29.20
CA GLY A 598 -4.06 -17.97 -28.61
C GLY A 598 -3.81 -17.88 -27.10
N SER A 599 -4.53 -16.98 -26.46
CA SER A 599 -4.51 -16.80 -25.02
C SER A 599 -5.95 -16.75 -24.49
N VAL A 600 -6.14 -17.18 -23.26
CA VAL A 600 -7.38 -16.91 -22.51
C VAL A 600 -7.05 -15.85 -21.47
N ASP A 601 -7.77 -14.74 -21.51
CA ASP A 601 -7.62 -13.64 -20.58
C ASP A 601 -8.33 -13.96 -19.26
N THR A 602 -9.58 -14.39 -19.33
CA THR A 602 -10.34 -14.81 -18.16
C THR A 602 -11.30 -15.96 -18.47
N VAL A 603 -11.58 -16.76 -17.45
CA VAL A 603 -12.75 -17.65 -17.40
C VAL A 603 -13.49 -17.37 -16.10
N THR A 604 -14.73 -16.97 -16.20
CA THR A 604 -15.60 -16.68 -15.06
C THR A 604 -16.80 -17.62 -15.03
N ALA A 605 -17.30 -17.91 -13.83
CA ALA A 605 -18.57 -18.59 -13.61
C ALA A 605 -19.49 -17.68 -12.80
N GLU A 606 -20.61 -17.30 -13.37
CA GLU A 606 -21.71 -16.61 -12.72
C GLU A 606 -22.74 -17.65 -12.25
N MET A 607 -22.95 -17.76 -10.95
CA MET A 607 -23.90 -18.67 -10.33
C MET A 607 -25.22 -17.94 -10.07
N ILE A 608 -26.28 -18.40 -10.69
CA ILE A 608 -27.62 -17.80 -10.64
C ILE A 608 -28.49 -18.61 -9.68
N LYS A 609 -29.08 -17.94 -8.69
CA LYS A 609 -30.02 -18.51 -7.71
C LYS A 609 -31.45 -18.59 -8.25
#